data_f4b3a398c7a990dc69e93c84dcd00f4a
#
_entry.id   f4b3a398c7a990dc69e93c84dcd00f4a
#
_cell.length_a   1.000
_cell.length_b   1.000
_cell.length_c   1.000
_cell.angle_alpha   90.00
_cell.angle_beta   90.00
_cell.angle_gamma   90.00
#
_symmetry.space_group_name_H-M   'P 1'
#
loop_
_entity.id
_entity.type
_entity.pdbx_description
1 polymer ?
#
loop_
_entity_poly.entity_id
_entity_poly.type
_entity_poly.pdbx_seq_one_letter_code
_entity_poly.pdbx_strand_id
1 'polypeptide(L)'
;MAKHTLVAVGGSGQSAAIAFLRLATLSGMPPEELPNIYVIDADVKDRQGADAKPSLYSSLKVLFTQLVQGVPETNKPRLELIFPYSHQQSHEVM
;
A
#
# COMPACT_ATOMS: atom_id res chain seq x y z
N MET A 1 -15.97 6.19 6.45
CA MET A 1 -15.49 6.40 5.08
C MET A 1 -14.19 7.16 5.08
N ALA A 2 -13.20 6.68 4.33
CA ALA A 2 -11.91 7.35 4.26
C ALA A 2 -12.05 8.68 3.52
N LYS A 3 -11.54 9.74 4.14
CA LYS A 3 -11.66 11.09 3.58
C LYS A 3 -10.37 11.58 2.95
N HIS A 4 -9.29 10.82 3.14
CA HIS A 4 -7.96 11.23 2.68
C HIS A 4 -7.38 10.17 1.78
N THR A 5 -6.48 10.60 0.93
CA THR A 5 -5.78 9.70 0.03
C THR A 5 -4.28 9.91 0.18
N LEU A 6 -3.56 8.82 0.30
CA LEU A 6 -2.11 8.83 0.36
C LEU A 6 -1.59 8.12 -0.88
N VAL A 7 -0.68 8.78 -1.60
CA VAL A 7 -0.06 8.19 -2.78
C VAL A 7 1.38 7.87 -2.45
N ALA A 8 1.72 6.60 -2.53
CA ALA A 8 3.06 6.11 -2.23
C ALA A 8 3.78 5.76 -3.52
N VAL A 9 4.81 6.51 -3.86
CA VAL A 9 5.55 6.32 -5.11
C VAL A 9 6.89 5.67 -4.81
N GLY A 10 7.13 4.51 -5.42
CA GLY A 10 8.39 3.81 -5.28
C GLY A 10 8.63 3.25 -3.89
N GLY A 11 9.85 2.81 -3.65
CA GLY A 11 10.20 2.21 -2.36
C GLY A 11 10.15 3.19 -1.21
N SER A 12 10.64 4.41 -1.43
CA SER A 12 10.63 5.43 -0.39
C SER A 12 9.21 5.79 0.04
N GLY A 13 8.31 5.91 -0.95
CA GLY A 13 6.91 6.20 -0.65
C GLY A 13 6.25 5.09 0.15
N GLN A 14 6.54 3.86 -0.18
CA GLN A 14 5.97 2.72 0.53
C GLN A 14 6.53 2.62 1.95
N SER A 15 7.82 2.89 2.13
CA SER A 15 8.40 2.92 3.48
C SER A 15 7.75 4.01 4.33
N ALA A 16 7.50 5.17 3.73
CA ALA A 16 6.84 6.26 4.44
C ALA A 16 5.40 5.88 4.80
N ALA A 17 4.70 5.17 3.91
CA ALA A 17 3.35 4.73 4.19
C ALA A 17 3.32 3.75 5.36
N ILE A 18 4.27 2.82 5.40
CA ILE A 18 4.37 1.87 6.52
C ILE A 18 4.61 2.63 7.83
N ALA A 19 5.53 3.58 7.80
CA ALA A 19 5.82 4.39 9.00
C ALA A 19 4.57 5.16 9.45
N PHE A 20 3.85 5.72 8.50
CA PHE A 20 2.62 6.44 8.80
C PHE A 20 1.59 5.54 9.49
N LEU A 21 1.40 4.33 8.96
CA LEU A 21 0.42 3.41 9.53
C LEU A 21 0.81 3.01 10.95
N ARG A 22 2.09 2.81 11.21
CA ARG A 22 2.55 2.48 12.55
C ARG A 22 2.32 3.62 13.51
N LEU A 23 2.60 4.85 13.10
CA LEU A 23 2.36 6.03 13.92
C LEU A 23 0.87 6.22 14.19
N ALA A 24 0.04 6.03 13.18
CA ALA A 24 -1.41 6.16 13.33
C ALA A 24 -1.91 5.16 14.38
N THR A 25 -1.42 3.93 14.32
CA THR A 25 -1.80 2.90 15.28
C THR A 25 -1.39 3.29 16.68
N LEU A 26 -0.16 3.77 16.85
CA LEU A 26 0.34 4.18 18.16
C LEU A 26 -0.43 5.39 18.70
N SER A 27 -0.92 6.23 17.82
CA SER A 27 -1.69 7.40 18.22
C SER A 27 -3.15 7.10 18.54
N GLY A 28 -3.57 5.85 18.30
CA GLY A 28 -4.96 5.47 18.57
C GLY A 28 -5.94 5.89 17.50
N MET A 29 -5.47 6.14 16.28
CA MET A 29 -6.37 6.50 15.19
C MET A 29 -7.30 5.34 14.87
N PRO A 30 -8.61 5.58 14.78
CA PRO A 30 -9.53 4.52 14.40
C PRO A 30 -9.22 4.01 12.99
N PRO A 31 -9.27 2.69 12.76
CA PRO A 31 -8.94 2.15 11.43
C PRO A 31 -9.76 2.74 10.29
N GLU A 32 -11.02 3.07 10.54
CA GLU A 32 -11.86 3.63 9.49
C GLU A 32 -11.45 5.04 9.10
N GLU A 33 -10.57 5.69 9.88
CA GLU A 33 -10.07 7.02 9.55
C GLU A 33 -8.74 6.99 8.81
N LEU A 34 -8.18 5.80 8.58
CA LEU A 34 -6.97 5.69 7.79
C LEU A 34 -7.26 6.11 6.35
N PRO A 35 -6.25 6.65 5.65
CA PRO A 35 -6.47 7.06 4.26
C PRO A 35 -6.55 5.89 3.32
N ASN A 36 -7.15 6.12 2.17
CA ASN A 36 -6.95 5.21 1.05
C ASN A 36 -5.51 5.37 0.58
N ILE A 37 -4.86 4.27 0.26
CA ILE A 37 -3.46 4.30 -0.15
C ILE A 37 -3.34 3.75 -1.56
N TYR A 38 -2.72 4.53 -2.43
CA TYR A 38 -2.42 4.11 -3.80
C TYR A 38 -0.92 4.00 -3.95
N VAL A 39 -0.46 2.82 -4.34
CA VAL A 39 0.96 2.55 -4.51
C VAL A 39 1.28 2.56 -6.00
N ILE A 40 2.26 3.35 -6.37
CA ILE A 40 2.73 3.44 -7.75
C ILE A 40 4.14 2.89 -7.78
N ASP A 41 4.28 1.66 -8.26
CA ASP A 41 5.58 1.01 -8.34
C ASP A 41 5.46 -0.19 -9.27
N ALA A 42 6.48 -0.40 -10.08
CA ALA A 42 6.53 -1.55 -10.97
C ALA A 42 7.22 -2.75 -10.33
N ASP A 43 8.00 -2.52 -9.28
CA ASP A 43 8.79 -3.56 -8.64
C ASP A 43 8.21 -3.89 -7.27
N VAL A 44 7.18 -4.74 -7.27
CA VAL A 44 6.49 -5.10 -6.03
C VAL A 44 6.59 -6.60 -5.73
N LYS A 45 7.48 -7.29 -6.42
CA LYS A 45 7.61 -8.74 -6.23
C LYS A 45 8.50 -9.07 -5.05
N ASP A 46 8.12 -10.11 -4.34
CA ASP A 46 8.94 -10.65 -3.27
C ASP A 46 10.22 -11.24 -3.85
N ARG A 47 11.29 -11.13 -3.09
CA ARG A 47 12.57 -11.73 -3.49
C ARG A 47 12.54 -13.23 -3.21
N GLN A 48 13.11 -13.98 -4.12
CA GLN A 48 13.14 -15.41 -4.05
C GLN A 48 14.58 -15.91 -3.80
N GLY A 49 14.69 -17.19 -3.45
CA GLY A 49 15.97 -17.83 -3.30
C GLY A 49 16.64 -17.57 -1.96
N ALA A 50 17.98 -17.55 -1.98
CA ALA A 50 18.76 -17.42 -0.74
C ALA A 50 18.53 -16.09 -0.04
N ASP A 51 18.20 -15.04 -0.79
CA ASP A 51 17.92 -13.73 -0.25
C ASP A 51 16.43 -13.44 -0.19
N ALA A 52 15.63 -14.48 -0.02
CA ALA A 52 14.18 -14.31 -0.02
C ALA A 52 13.73 -13.35 1.07
N LYS A 53 12.89 -12.42 0.68
CA LYS A 53 12.24 -11.53 1.64
C LYS A 53 11.04 -10.87 0.96
N PRO A 54 10.02 -10.49 1.73
CA PRO A 54 8.87 -9.82 1.15
C PRO A 54 9.25 -8.44 0.61
N SER A 55 8.54 -8.03 -0.43
CA SER A 55 8.69 -6.69 -0.96
C SER A 55 8.08 -5.69 0.02
N LEU A 56 8.40 -4.41 -0.17
CA LEU A 56 7.78 -3.36 0.62
C LEU A 56 6.26 -3.37 0.43
N TYR A 57 5.82 -3.64 -0.79
CA TYR A 57 4.38 -3.69 -1.04
C TYR A 57 3.72 -4.81 -0.25
N SER A 58 4.33 -6.00 -0.20
CA SER A 58 3.79 -7.10 0.57
C SER A 58 3.69 -6.75 2.06
N SER A 59 4.73 -6.12 2.60
CA SER A 59 4.74 -5.71 3.99
C SER A 59 3.67 -4.67 4.26
N LEU A 60 3.53 -3.69 3.37
CA LEU A 60 2.51 -2.67 3.50
C LEU A 60 1.11 -3.28 3.44
N LYS A 61 0.90 -4.20 2.52
CA LYS A 61 -0.39 -4.84 2.34
C LYS A 61 -0.79 -5.65 3.57
N VAL A 62 0.13 -6.41 4.13
CA VAL A 62 -0.14 -7.19 5.32
C VAL A 62 -0.54 -6.28 6.48
N LEU A 63 0.26 -5.23 6.70
CA LEU A 63 -0.03 -4.30 7.79
C LEU A 63 -1.38 -3.61 7.61
N PHE A 64 -1.62 -3.11 6.41
CA PHE A 64 -2.86 -2.40 6.12
C PHE A 64 -4.08 -3.32 6.30
N THR A 65 -3.99 -4.54 5.77
CA THR A 65 -5.08 -5.51 5.87
C THR A 65 -5.40 -5.81 7.33
N GLN A 66 -4.38 -5.97 8.16
CA GLN A 66 -4.59 -6.23 9.57
C GLN A 66 -5.27 -5.06 10.27
N LEU A 67 -4.86 -3.84 9.92
CA LEU A 67 -5.41 -2.65 10.58
C LEU A 67 -6.88 -2.42 10.24
N VAL A 68 -7.31 -2.74 9.03
CA VAL A 68 -8.69 -2.49 8.62
C VAL A 68 -9.59 -3.73 8.71
N GLN A 69 -9.10 -4.79 9.29
CA GLN A 69 -9.78 -6.08 9.27
C GLN A 69 -11.20 -6.03 9.85
N GLY A 70 -11.41 -5.26 10.90
CA GLY A 70 -12.73 -5.19 11.54
C GLY A 70 -13.63 -4.08 11.02
N VAL A 71 -13.21 -3.35 10.02
CA VAL A 71 -13.99 -2.21 9.51
C VAL A 71 -15.02 -2.70 8.50
N PRO A 72 -16.28 -2.25 8.61
CA PRO A 72 -17.30 -2.61 7.61
C PRO A 72 -16.90 -2.18 6.21
N GLU A 73 -17.28 -2.96 5.21
CA GLU A 73 -16.89 -2.70 3.83
C GLU A 73 -17.25 -1.30 3.36
N THR A 74 -18.39 -0.77 3.81
CA THR A 74 -18.83 0.56 3.39
C THR A 74 -17.92 1.67 3.89
N ASN A 75 -17.16 1.41 4.95
CA ASN A 75 -16.29 2.43 5.56
C ASN A 75 -14.82 2.06 5.46
N LYS A 76 -14.50 0.95 4.83
CA LYS A 76 -13.14 0.42 4.85
C LYS A 76 -12.23 1.20 3.90
N PRO A 77 -11.12 1.73 4.41
CA PRO A 77 -10.10 2.29 3.52
C PRO A 77 -9.54 1.23 2.57
N ARG A 78 -9.01 1.66 1.45
CA ARG A 78 -8.52 0.76 0.42
C ARG A 78 -7.04 0.95 0.16
N LEU A 79 -6.39 -0.15 -0.18
CA LEU A 79 -5.01 -0.15 -0.66
C LEU A 79 -5.02 -0.70 -2.07
N GLU A 80 -4.54 0.09 -3.03
CA GLU A 80 -4.52 -0.33 -4.42
C GLU A 80 -3.15 -0.12 -5.02
N LEU A 81 -2.74 -1.06 -5.84
CA LEU A 81 -1.48 -0.98 -6.55
C LEU A 81 -1.72 -0.48 -7.97
N ILE A 82 -1.03 0.58 -8.35
CA ILE A 82 -1.11 1.16 -9.68
C ILE A 82 0.27 1.10 -10.30
N PHE A 83 0.41 0.33 -11.36
CA PHE A 83 1.66 0.28 -12.09
C PHE A 83 1.82 1.53 -12.94
N PRO A 84 3.04 1.91 -13.27
CA PRO A 84 3.25 2.99 -14.24
C PRO A 84 2.76 2.53 -15.60
N TYR A 85 1.52 2.73 -15.84
CA TYR A 85 0.81 2.12 -16.93
C TYR A 85 1.35 2.54 -18.29
N SER A 86 1.86 3.74 -18.41
CA SER A 86 2.37 4.22 -19.68
C SER A 86 3.48 3.33 -20.21
N HIS A 87 4.30 2.80 -19.31
CA HIS A 87 5.38 1.91 -19.69
C HIS A 87 4.83 0.60 -20.27
N GLN A 88 3.86 0.03 -19.59
CA GLN A 88 3.26 -1.22 -20.04
C GLN A 88 2.48 -1.04 -21.33
N GLN A 89 1.75 0.05 -21.43
CA GLN A 89 0.98 0.31 -22.62
C GLN A 89 1.85 0.40 -23.86
N SER A 90 3.00 1.05 -23.72
CA SER A 90 3.91 1.16 -24.83
C SER A 90 4.38 -0.20 -25.32
N HIS A 91 4.64 -1.12 -24.42
CA HIS A 91 5.06 -2.45 -24.78
C HIS A 91 3.97 -3.20 -25.51
N GLU A 92 2.75 -3.08 -25.06
CA GLU A 92 1.65 -3.82 -25.63
C GLU A 92 1.28 -3.34 -27.02
N VAL A 93 1.43 -2.07 -27.24
CA VAL A 93 1.10 -1.51 -28.54
C VAL A 93 2.10 -1.94 -29.59
N MET A 94 3.31 -2.17 -29.20
CA MET A 94 4.35 -2.59 -30.13
C MET A 94 4.37 -4.09 -30.30
#